data_6eb4bd3adbdbc6975145637dc2a85228
#
_entry.id   6eb4bd3adbdbc6975145637dc2a85228
#
_cell.length_a   1.000
_cell.length_b   1.000
_cell.length_c   1.000
_cell.angle_alpha   90.00
_cell.angle_beta   90.00
_cell.angle_gamma   90.00
#
_symmetry.space_group_name_H-M   'P 1'
#
loop_
_entity.id
_entity.type
_entity.pdbx_description
1 polymer ?
#
loop_
_entity_poly.entity_id
_entity_poly.type
_entity_poly.pdbx_seq_one_letter_code
_entity_poly.pdbx_strand_id
1 'polypeptide(L)'
;MKAVVQDRYGSPDTLAVREVPQPVPTDNQLVVRVHAAAVNAYDWHVMRGDPYLARIMLPSVCGPSGPKKKIRGRDFAGRVEAIGKHVTRFRPGDEVFGDLGDDSGAFAEHVCVSEEMAERRPANLTFEQAAAIPLAGNTALMGLRDLARVKPGQKVLINGASGGVGTFAVQIATAFGAEVTGVCSTRNADLVRSLGAEHVIDYTREDFTRNAQRYDVVFDLVGNRTLTECRRALAPRGVLVLSGGGPSNGVSLIGPMGITLKGQVLAPFVRSHRLRVLTATPRKENLAALRELAESQAITPVIDRTYPLSEVPEAIRYLEGEHARAKVVITP
;
A
#
# COMPACT_ATOMS: atom_id res chain seq x y z
N MET A 1 -24.98 2.19 -11.36
CA MET A 1 -24.25 2.29 -10.08
C MET A 1 -23.41 3.57 -10.05
N LYS A 2 -23.18 4.13 -8.87
CA LYS A 2 -22.28 5.26 -8.70
C LYS A 2 -20.81 4.80 -8.68
N ALA A 3 -19.94 5.58 -9.33
CA ALA A 3 -18.50 5.34 -9.34
C ALA A 3 -17.73 6.65 -9.49
N VAL A 4 -16.49 6.69 -8.98
CA VAL A 4 -15.55 7.81 -9.18
C VAL A 4 -14.78 7.59 -10.48
N VAL A 5 -15.07 8.45 -11.46
CA VAL A 5 -14.54 8.33 -12.82
C VAL A 5 -13.50 9.41 -13.09
N GLN A 6 -12.46 9.05 -13.81
CA GLN A 6 -11.40 9.94 -14.27
C GLN A 6 -11.17 9.79 -15.78
N ASP A 7 -11.30 10.87 -16.54
CA ASP A 7 -11.10 10.86 -18.00
C ASP A 7 -9.70 11.31 -18.44
N ARG A 8 -9.06 12.19 -17.67
CA ARG A 8 -7.76 12.80 -17.97
C ARG A 8 -6.86 12.85 -16.71
N TYR A 9 -5.57 12.89 -16.93
CA TYR A 9 -4.64 13.13 -15.83
C TYR A 9 -4.82 14.53 -15.22
N GLY A 10 -4.55 14.66 -13.92
CA GLY A 10 -4.60 15.97 -13.25
C GLY A 10 -4.68 15.88 -11.73
N SER A 11 -5.15 16.98 -11.12
CA SER A 11 -5.43 17.08 -9.70
C SER A 11 -6.68 16.27 -9.31
N PRO A 12 -6.99 16.12 -8.02
CA PRO A 12 -8.24 15.52 -7.57
C PRO A 12 -9.51 16.11 -8.19
N ASP A 13 -9.46 17.36 -8.71
CA ASP A 13 -10.58 17.99 -9.41
C ASP A 13 -10.95 17.33 -10.73
N THR A 14 -10.12 16.41 -11.24
CA THR A 14 -10.42 15.60 -12.44
C THR A 14 -11.28 14.38 -12.12
N LEU A 15 -11.52 14.09 -10.86
CA LEU A 15 -12.37 13.00 -10.39
C LEU A 15 -13.81 13.46 -10.27
N ALA A 16 -14.74 12.66 -10.77
CA ALA A 16 -16.17 12.96 -10.67
C ALA A 16 -16.97 11.70 -10.34
N VAL A 17 -17.92 11.82 -9.43
CA VAL A 17 -18.92 10.76 -9.21
C VAL A 17 -19.90 10.77 -10.37
N ARG A 18 -20.06 9.62 -11.01
CA ARG A 18 -20.98 9.44 -12.13
C ARG A 18 -21.77 8.16 -12.00
N GLU A 19 -22.94 8.12 -12.59
CA GLU A 19 -23.65 6.88 -12.86
C GLU A 19 -23.05 6.15 -14.05
N VAL A 20 -22.72 4.89 -13.84
CA VAL A 20 -22.14 3.99 -14.84
C VAL A 20 -22.89 2.66 -14.84
N PRO A 21 -22.88 1.88 -15.93
CA PRO A 21 -23.44 0.54 -15.92
C PRO A 21 -22.84 -0.32 -14.81
N GLN A 22 -23.65 -1.20 -14.21
CA GLN A 22 -23.16 -2.18 -13.27
C GLN A 22 -22.26 -3.18 -14.00
N PRO A 23 -21.11 -3.58 -13.43
CA PRO A 23 -20.21 -4.51 -14.09
C PRO A 23 -20.80 -5.92 -14.15
N VAL A 24 -20.54 -6.61 -15.25
CA VAL A 24 -20.95 -8.01 -15.47
C VAL A 24 -19.71 -8.89 -15.33
N PRO A 25 -19.77 -9.97 -14.53
CA PRO A 25 -18.61 -10.81 -14.29
C PRO A 25 -18.30 -11.66 -15.53
N THR A 26 -17.02 -11.82 -15.84
CA THR A 26 -16.56 -12.90 -16.72
C THR A 26 -16.60 -14.24 -16.01
N ASP A 27 -16.28 -15.31 -16.72
CA ASP A 27 -16.40 -16.70 -16.22
C ASP A 27 -15.64 -16.96 -14.91
N ASN A 28 -14.54 -16.24 -14.64
CA ASN A 28 -13.67 -16.43 -13.47
C ASN A 28 -13.74 -15.25 -12.48
N GLN A 29 -14.75 -14.39 -12.57
CA GLN A 29 -14.87 -13.20 -11.74
C GLN A 29 -16.07 -13.26 -10.78
N LEU A 30 -15.92 -12.51 -9.69
CA LEU A 30 -16.98 -12.18 -8.74
C LEU A 30 -17.51 -10.78 -9.06
N VAL A 31 -18.80 -10.54 -8.87
CA VAL A 31 -19.33 -9.20 -8.61
C VAL A 31 -19.41 -9.01 -7.12
N VAL A 32 -18.76 -7.99 -6.62
CA VAL A 32 -18.76 -7.64 -5.20
C VAL A 32 -19.46 -6.31 -5.03
N ARG A 33 -20.48 -6.25 -4.17
CA ARG A 33 -21.01 -5.01 -3.64
C ARG A 33 -20.01 -4.46 -2.64
N VAL A 34 -19.42 -3.30 -2.96
CA VAL A 34 -18.39 -2.68 -2.13
C VAL A 34 -19.03 -2.06 -0.90
N HIS A 35 -18.53 -2.41 0.28
CA HIS A 35 -18.88 -1.78 1.55
C HIS A 35 -17.83 -0.80 2.02
N ALA A 36 -16.57 -1.05 1.65
CA ALA A 36 -15.46 -0.15 1.90
C ALA A 36 -14.37 -0.33 0.84
N ALA A 37 -13.67 0.74 0.53
CA ALA A 37 -12.46 0.77 -0.28
C ALA A 37 -11.38 1.56 0.45
N ALA A 38 -10.09 1.41 0.08
CA ALA A 38 -9.05 2.20 0.74
C ALA A 38 -8.18 2.95 -0.27
N VAL A 39 -7.83 4.18 0.10
CA VAL A 39 -6.97 5.05 -0.69
C VAL A 39 -5.50 4.68 -0.47
N ASN A 40 -4.74 4.67 -1.54
CA ASN A 40 -3.31 4.37 -1.56
C ASN A 40 -2.52 5.45 -2.33
N ALA A 41 -1.22 5.53 -2.06
CA ALA A 41 -0.34 6.40 -2.84
C ALA A 41 -0.39 6.10 -4.34
N TYR A 42 -0.58 4.83 -4.71
CA TYR A 42 -0.79 4.39 -6.09
C TYR A 42 -1.93 5.16 -6.79
N ASP A 43 -3.04 5.40 -6.10
CA ASP A 43 -4.23 6.03 -6.68
C ASP A 43 -3.93 7.46 -7.15
N TRP A 44 -3.22 8.26 -6.35
CA TRP A 44 -2.89 9.61 -6.75
C TRP A 44 -1.75 9.66 -7.79
N HIS A 45 -0.76 8.75 -7.75
CA HIS A 45 0.26 8.64 -8.78
C HIS A 45 -0.35 8.38 -10.16
N VAL A 46 -1.27 7.42 -10.25
CA VAL A 46 -1.97 7.11 -11.50
C VAL A 46 -2.92 8.25 -11.90
N MET A 47 -3.60 8.88 -10.92
CA MET A 47 -4.47 10.03 -11.17
C MET A 47 -3.70 11.19 -11.83
N ARG A 48 -2.52 11.51 -11.35
CA ARG A 48 -1.67 12.56 -11.91
C ARG A 48 -0.94 12.11 -13.17
N GLY A 49 -0.79 10.80 -13.37
CA GLY A 49 0.09 10.25 -14.41
C GLY A 49 1.54 10.68 -14.19
N ASP A 50 1.97 10.75 -12.93
CA ASP A 50 3.30 11.17 -12.50
C ASP A 50 4.02 10.01 -11.78
N PRO A 51 5.27 9.72 -12.14
CA PRO A 51 6.11 10.39 -13.16
C PRO A 51 5.70 10.05 -14.60
N TYR A 52 6.06 10.92 -15.56
CA TYR A 52 5.76 10.67 -16.98
C TYR A 52 6.31 9.32 -17.48
N LEU A 53 7.44 8.88 -16.95
CA LEU A 53 8.01 7.57 -17.29
C LEU A 53 7.04 6.42 -16.98
N ALA A 54 6.21 6.54 -15.95
CA ALA A 54 5.20 5.53 -15.62
C ALA A 54 4.16 5.37 -16.74
N ARG A 55 3.86 6.42 -17.51
CA ARG A 55 2.92 6.33 -18.65
C ARG A 55 3.43 5.42 -19.76
N ILE A 56 4.75 5.26 -19.87
CA ILE A 56 5.41 4.37 -20.84
C ILE A 56 5.64 2.98 -20.23
N MET A 57 6.04 2.93 -18.94
CA MET A 57 6.39 1.68 -18.27
C MET A 57 5.18 0.87 -17.80
N LEU A 58 4.02 1.50 -17.62
CA LEU A 58 2.78 0.87 -17.17
C LEU A 58 1.67 0.98 -18.22
N PRO A 59 1.86 0.40 -19.42
CA PRO A 59 0.91 0.53 -20.50
C PRO A 59 -0.43 -0.15 -20.25
N SER A 60 -0.54 -1.03 -19.26
CA SER A 60 -1.79 -1.63 -18.79
C SER A 60 -2.71 -0.62 -18.09
N VAL A 61 -2.11 0.31 -17.34
CA VAL A 61 -2.82 1.29 -16.49
C VAL A 61 -2.89 2.66 -17.15
N CYS A 62 -1.78 3.08 -17.75
CA CYS A 62 -1.61 4.43 -18.28
C CYS A 62 -1.88 4.49 -19.79
N GLY A 63 -2.56 5.53 -20.23
CA GLY A 63 -2.73 5.91 -21.63
C GLY A 63 -2.04 7.24 -21.93
N PRO A 64 -2.06 7.69 -23.20
CA PRO A 64 -1.38 8.94 -23.59
C PRO A 64 -1.93 10.20 -22.91
N SER A 65 -3.26 10.31 -22.77
CA SER A 65 -3.96 11.50 -22.29
C SER A 65 -4.69 11.30 -20.95
N GLY A 66 -4.78 10.07 -20.46
CA GLY A 66 -5.47 9.72 -19.22
C GLY A 66 -5.30 8.25 -18.86
N PRO A 67 -5.77 7.84 -17.69
CA PRO A 67 -5.74 6.43 -17.29
C PRO A 67 -6.65 5.59 -18.19
N LYS A 68 -6.20 4.37 -18.52
CA LYS A 68 -6.98 3.43 -19.33
C LYS A 68 -8.21 2.92 -18.58
N LYS A 69 -8.04 2.62 -17.29
CA LYS A 69 -9.15 2.26 -16.40
C LYS A 69 -9.73 3.54 -15.82
N LYS A 70 -10.99 3.81 -16.12
CA LYS A 70 -11.64 5.08 -15.79
C LYS A 70 -12.08 5.17 -14.33
N ILE A 71 -12.47 4.06 -13.71
CA ILE A 71 -12.86 4.03 -12.30
C ILE A 71 -11.61 3.78 -11.45
N ARG A 72 -11.43 4.60 -10.41
CA ARG A 72 -10.26 4.57 -9.52
C ARG A 72 -10.44 3.60 -8.35
N GLY A 73 -9.37 3.41 -7.55
CA GLY A 73 -9.34 2.57 -6.36
C GLY A 73 -8.89 1.14 -6.63
N ARG A 74 -8.09 0.57 -5.72
CA ARG A 74 -7.59 -0.82 -5.83
C ARG A 74 -8.13 -1.71 -4.74
N ASP A 75 -8.01 -1.28 -3.49
CA ASP A 75 -8.37 -2.05 -2.31
C ASP A 75 -9.86 -1.98 -2.05
N PHE A 76 -10.48 -3.11 -1.80
CA PHE A 76 -11.90 -3.20 -1.49
C PHE A 76 -12.18 -4.24 -0.40
N ALA A 77 -13.33 -4.09 0.26
CA ALA A 77 -14.00 -5.13 1.02
C ALA A 77 -15.52 -5.01 0.80
N GLY A 78 -16.20 -6.13 0.74
CA GLY A 78 -17.61 -6.14 0.44
C GLY A 78 -18.22 -7.54 0.44
N ARG A 79 -19.41 -7.65 -0.13
CA ARG A 79 -20.17 -8.90 -0.21
C ARG A 79 -20.34 -9.33 -1.65
N VAL A 80 -20.09 -10.61 -1.91
CA VAL A 80 -20.31 -11.22 -3.23
C VAL A 80 -21.79 -11.21 -3.57
N GLU A 81 -22.17 -10.65 -4.71
CA GLU A 81 -23.56 -10.66 -5.21
C GLU A 81 -23.76 -11.67 -6.34
N ALA A 82 -22.77 -11.81 -7.22
CA ALA A 82 -22.83 -12.76 -8.33
C ALA A 82 -21.44 -13.36 -8.62
N ILE A 83 -21.41 -14.50 -9.25
CA ILE A 83 -20.19 -15.21 -9.63
C ILE A 83 -20.25 -15.67 -11.09
N GLY A 84 -19.11 -15.72 -11.75
CA GLY A 84 -18.94 -16.36 -13.05
C GLY A 84 -19.00 -17.89 -12.93
N LYS A 85 -19.25 -18.55 -14.04
CA LYS A 85 -19.51 -20.02 -14.07
C LYS A 85 -18.35 -20.92 -13.64
N HIS A 86 -17.11 -20.40 -13.69
CA HIS A 86 -15.91 -21.15 -13.31
C HIS A 86 -15.42 -20.82 -11.89
N VAL A 87 -16.08 -19.89 -11.20
CA VAL A 87 -15.73 -19.54 -9.81
C VAL A 87 -16.09 -20.71 -8.90
N THR A 88 -15.13 -21.14 -8.07
CA THR A 88 -15.29 -22.28 -7.16
C THR A 88 -15.05 -21.93 -5.70
N ARG A 89 -14.30 -20.86 -5.42
CA ARG A 89 -13.87 -20.48 -4.05
C ARG A 89 -14.93 -19.71 -3.28
N PHE A 90 -15.84 -19.06 -3.97
CA PHE A 90 -16.82 -18.16 -3.39
C PHE A 90 -18.23 -18.39 -3.90
N ARG A 91 -19.21 -17.90 -3.15
CA ARG A 91 -20.64 -17.93 -3.49
C ARG A 91 -21.30 -16.61 -3.13
N PRO A 92 -22.44 -16.26 -3.73
CA PRO A 92 -23.23 -15.09 -3.32
C PRO A 92 -23.48 -15.08 -1.81
N GLY A 93 -23.28 -13.92 -1.18
CA GLY A 93 -23.38 -13.71 0.26
C GLY A 93 -22.05 -13.79 1.01
N ASP A 94 -20.99 -14.37 0.44
CA ASP A 94 -19.68 -14.39 1.08
C ASP A 94 -19.12 -12.98 1.25
N GLU A 95 -18.48 -12.71 2.39
CA GLU A 95 -17.80 -11.46 2.68
C GLU A 95 -16.34 -11.58 2.31
N VAL A 96 -15.86 -10.66 1.47
CA VAL A 96 -14.53 -10.72 0.86
C VAL A 96 -13.79 -9.39 0.96
N PHE A 97 -12.47 -9.46 0.85
CA PHE A 97 -11.60 -8.31 0.66
C PHE A 97 -10.53 -8.64 -0.39
N GLY A 98 -9.94 -7.63 -1.02
CA GLY A 98 -8.95 -7.90 -2.06
C GLY A 98 -8.33 -6.65 -2.67
N ASP A 99 -7.39 -6.89 -3.59
CA ASP A 99 -6.68 -5.88 -4.38
C ASP A 99 -6.92 -6.13 -5.87
N LEU A 100 -7.55 -5.19 -6.55
CA LEU A 100 -7.85 -5.27 -7.98
C LEU A 100 -6.63 -5.17 -8.90
N GLY A 101 -5.46 -4.91 -8.32
CA GLY A 101 -4.25 -4.70 -9.11
C GLY A 101 -4.40 -3.52 -10.08
N ASP A 102 -3.94 -3.74 -11.29
CA ASP A 102 -3.96 -2.74 -12.38
C ASP A 102 -5.36 -2.50 -12.94
N ASP A 103 -6.33 -3.39 -12.69
CA ASP A 103 -7.70 -3.20 -13.17
C ASP A 103 -8.39 -2.04 -12.48
N SER A 104 -8.06 -1.75 -11.22
CA SER A 104 -8.72 -0.69 -10.45
C SER A 104 -10.25 -0.82 -10.43
N GLY A 105 -10.97 0.10 -9.82
CA GLY A 105 -12.43 0.11 -9.86
C GLY A 105 -13.11 0.10 -8.51
N ALA A 106 -12.36 0.08 -7.40
CA ALA A 106 -12.91 -0.06 -6.04
C ALA A 106 -13.65 1.19 -5.54
N PHE A 107 -13.42 2.38 -6.12
CA PHE A 107 -14.21 3.57 -5.78
C PHE A 107 -15.53 3.59 -6.54
N ALA A 108 -16.36 2.58 -6.26
CA ALA A 108 -17.67 2.36 -6.86
C ALA A 108 -18.55 1.52 -5.94
N GLU A 109 -19.86 1.50 -6.17
CA GLU A 109 -20.80 0.65 -5.42
C GLU A 109 -20.59 -0.85 -5.70
N HIS A 110 -20.09 -1.21 -6.91
CA HIS A 110 -19.84 -2.60 -7.29
C HIS A 110 -18.55 -2.71 -8.08
N VAL A 111 -17.88 -3.86 -7.97
CA VAL A 111 -16.67 -4.16 -8.70
C VAL A 111 -16.65 -5.62 -9.17
N CYS A 112 -16.08 -5.86 -10.34
CA CYS A 112 -15.69 -7.21 -10.77
C CYS A 112 -14.25 -7.50 -10.37
N VAL A 113 -14.01 -8.65 -9.78
CA VAL A 113 -12.69 -9.11 -9.35
C VAL A 113 -12.49 -10.58 -9.69
N SER A 114 -11.30 -10.97 -10.13
CA SER A 114 -10.92 -12.37 -10.25
C SER A 114 -10.93 -13.05 -8.88
N GLU A 115 -11.39 -14.31 -8.79
CA GLU A 115 -11.37 -15.06 -7.53
C GLU A 115 -9.96 -15.20 -6.95
N GLU A 116 -8.90 -15.09 -7.76
CA GLU A 116 -7.49 -15.13 -7.32
C GLU A 116 -7.04 -13.83 -6.62
N MET A 117 -7.77 -12.73 -6.82
CA MET A 117 -7.48 -11.41 -6.25
C MET A 117 -8.38 -11.07 -5.05
N ALA A 118 -9.17 -12.03 -4.59
CA ALA A 118 -10.05 -11.91 -3.43
C ALA A 118 -9.75 -12.99 -2.40
N GLU A 119 -9.99 -12.66 -1.12
CA GLU A 119 -9.93 -13.58 0.01
C GLU A 119 -11.12 -13.31 0.95
N ARG A 120 -11.50 -14.28 1.78
CA ARG A 120 -12.55 -14.12 2.79
C ARG A 120 -12.16 -13.06 3.80
N ARG A 121 -13.09 -12.17 4.12
CA ARG A 121 -12.88 -11.13 5.14
C ARG A 121 -12.52 -11.79 6.48
N PRO A 122 -11.48 -11.34 7.20
CA PRO A 122 -11.22 -11.78 8.57
C PRO A 122 -12.44 -11.54 9.45
N ALA A 123 -12.90 -12.58 10.16
CA ALA A 123 -14.17 -12.54 10.90
C ALA A 123 -14.20 -11.48 12.02
N ASN A 124 -13.03 -11.13 12.55
CA ASN A 124 -12.84 -10.15 13.62
C ASN A 124 -12.68 -8.70 13.15
N LEU A 125 -12.72 -8.43 11.84
CA LEU A 125 -12.56 -7.08 11.29
C LEU A 125 -13.85 -6.55 10.67
N THR A 126 -14.03 -5.23 10.68
CA THR A 126 -15.08 -4.56 9.90
C THR A 126 -14.71 -4.52 8.41
N PHE A 127 -15.63 -4.12 7.51
CA PHE A 127 -15.31 -3.95 6.09
C PHE A 127 -14.26 -2.86 5.87
N GLU A 128 -14.32 -1.77 6.62
CA GLU A 128 -13.37 -0.66 6.55
C GLU A 128 -11.96 -1.13 6.93
N GLN A 129 -11.85 -1.89 8.00
CA GLN A 129 -10.58 -2.48 8.42
C GLN A 129 -10.05 -3.48 7.39
N ALA A 130 -10.91 -4.34 6.87
CA ALA A 130 -10.53 -5.32 5.86
C ALA A 130 -10.07 -4.64 4.55
N ALA A 131 -10.78 -3.61 4.09
CA ALA A 131 -10.38 -2.83 2.90
C ALA A 131 -9.02 -2.12 3.07
N ALA A 132 -8.63 -1.81 4.30
CA ALA A 132 -7.35 -1.16 4.59
C ALA A 132 -6.11 -2.08 4.41
N ILE A 133 -6.30 -3.41 4.35
CA ILE A 133 -5.22 -4.40 4.37
C ILE A 133 -4.53 -4.59 3.00
N PRO A 134 -5.22 -4.79 1.85
CA PRO A 134 -4.66 -5.52 0.72
C PRO A 134 -3.33 -4.96 0.22
N LEU A 135 -3.28 -3.78 -0.37
CA LEU A 135 -2.05 -3.23 -0.94
C LEU A 135 -1.02 -2.89 0.14
N ALA A 136 -1.43 -2.26 1.22
CA ALA A 136 -0.53 -1.80 2.27
C ALA A 136 0.07 -2.97 3.06
N GLY A 137 -0.77 -3.91 3.50
CA GLY A 137 -0.34 -5.13 4.19
C GLY A 137 0.52 -6.03 3.30
N ASN A 138 0.14 -6.20 2.01
CA ASN A 138 0.93 -6.96 1.05
C ASN A 138 2.32 -6.35 0.84
N THR A 139 2.41 -5.03 0.71
CA THR A 139 3.69 -4.32 0.59
C THR A 139 4.57 -4.58 1.82
N ALA A 140 4.01 -4.45 3.01
CA ALA A 140 4.73 -4.70 4.25
C ALA A 140 5.19 -6.17 4.36
N LEU A 141 4.29 -7.12 4.08
CA LEU A 141 4.57 -8.55 4.14
C LEU A 141 5.67 -8.96 3.16
N MET A 142 5.58 -8.56 1.89
CA MET A 142 6.59 -8.85 0.88
C MET A 142 7.95 -8.23 1.23
N GLY A 143 7.95 -6.99 1.74
CA GLY A 143 9.19 -6.32 2.16
C GLY A 143 9.92 -7.08 3.27
N LEU A 144 9.21 -7.49 4.30
CA LEU A 144 9.78 -8.12 5.49
C LEU A 144 10.00 -9.63 5.33
N ARG A 145 9.01 -10.38 4.79
CA ARG A 145 9.08 -11.83 4.63
C ARG A 145 9.94 -12.23 3.45
N ASP A 146 9.65 -11.68 2.25
CA ASP A 146 10.20 -12.21 1.00
C ASP A 146 11.56 -11.57 0.65
N LEU A 147 11.70 -10.25 0.84
CA LEU A 147 12.90 -9.52 0.44
C LEU A 147 13.93 -9.42 1.56
N ALA A 148 13.52 -8.97 2.76
CA ALA A 148 14.40 -8.86 3.91
C ALA A 148 14.65 -10.22 4.57
N ARG A 149 13.64 -11.10 4.59
CA ARG A 149 13.65 -12.40 5.26
C ARG A 149 13.95 -12.22 6.76
N VAL A 150 13.19 -11.34 7.36
CA VAL A 150 13.31 -10.99 8.79
C VAL A 150 13.25 -12.24 9.66
N LYS A 151 14.12 -12.27 10.68
CA LYS A 151 14.21 -13.35 11.66
C LYS A 151 14.07 -12.80 13.08
N PRO A 152 13.63 -13.62 14.05
CA PRO A 152 13.58 -13.22 15.44
C PRO A 152 14.92 -12.65 15.95
N GLY A 153 14.84 -11.60 16.76
CA GLY A 153 15.99 -10.91 17.34
C GLY A 153 16.75 -9.97 16.40
N GLN A 154 16.35 -9.83 15.13
CA GLN A 154 16.95 -8.86 14.22
C GLN A 154 16.46 -7.45 14.50
N LYS A 155 17.35 -6.47 14.36
CA LYS A 155 17.04 -5.04 14.46
C LYS A 155 16.50 -4.53 13.14
N VAL A 156 15.23 -4.12 13.12
CA VAL A 156 14.53 -3.63 11.94
C VAL A 156 14.17 -2.17 12.11
N LEU A 157 14.66 -1.31 11.22
CA LEU A 157 14.24 0.08 11.13
C LEU A 157 13.20 0.24 10.02
N ILE A 158 12.08 0.90 10.33
CA ILE A 158 11.00 1.20 9.39
C ILE A 158 10.90 2.72 9.25
N ASN A 159 11.38 3.26 8.12
CA ASN A 159 11.25 4.68 7.80
C ASN A 159 9.85 4.96 7.21
N GLY A 160 9.07 5.82 7.88
CA GLY A 160 7.66 6.07 7.58
C GLY A 160 6.71 5.15 8.34
N ALA A 161 7.07 4.77 9.57
CA ALA A 161 6.36 3.81 10.41
C ALA A 161 4.90 4.14 10.70
N SER A 162 4.50 5.42 10.66
CA SER A 162 3.12 5.87 10.90
C SER A 162 2.25 5.96 9.64
N GLY A 163 2.79 5.67 8.46
CA GLY A 163 2.05 5.69 7.20
C GLY A 163 1.25 4.41 6.95
N GLY A 164 0.49 4.38 5.84
CA GLY A 164 -0.39 3.24 5.52
C GLY A 164 0.33 1.89 5.49
N VAL A 165 1.48 1.78 4.82
CA VAL A 165 2.32 0.57 4.81
C VAL A 165 3.08 0.42 6.13
N GLY A 166 3.55 1.54 6.71
CA GLY A 166 4.38 1.55 7.90
C GLY A 166 3.71 0.92 9.11
N THR A 167 2.43 1.20 9.32
CA THR A 167 1.65 0.65 10.45
C THR A 167 1.53 -0.88 10.36
N PHE A 168 1.40 -1.45 9.17
CA PHE A 168 1.47 -2.90 8.98
C PHE A 168 2.90 -3.43 9.12
N ALA A 169 3.89 -2.69 8.61
CA ALA A 169 5.28 -3.13 8.67
C ALA A 169 5.79 -3.25 10.13
N VAL A 170 5.40 -2.31 11.00
CA VAL A 170 5.72 -2.38 12.45
C VAL A 170 5.13 -3.66 13.04
N GLN A 171 3.83 -3.89 12.88
CA GLN A 171 3.14 -5.04 13.45
C GLN A 171 3.66 -6.38 12.90
N ILE A 172 3.88 -6.48 11.58
CA ILE A 172 4.40 -7.71 10.96
C ILE A 172 5.83 -7.99 11.42
N ALA A 173 6.71 -6.97 11.51
CA ALA A 173 8.07 -7.15 12.00
C ALA A 173 8.09 -7.61 13.48
N THR A 174 7.22 -7.02 14.32
CA THR A 174 7.01 -7.44 15.71
C THR A 174 6.52 -8.89 15.79
N ALA A 175 5.53 -9.27 14.96
CA ALA A 175 5.02 -10.64 14.90
C ALA A 175 6.09 -11.65 14.44
N PHE A 176 7.08 -11.22 13.67
CA PHE A 176 8.25 -12.03 13.30
C PHE A 176 9.34 -12.06 14.38
N GLY A 177 9.11 -11.43 15.54
CA GLY A 177 10.03 -11.41 16.67
C GLY A 177 11.23 -10.47 16.48
N ALA A 178 11.13 -9.46 15.64
CA ALA A 178 12.18 -8.46 15.45
C ALA A 178 12.15 -7.36 16.51
N GLU A 179 13.31 -6.76 16.82
CA GLU A 179 13.44 -5.51 17.58
C GLU A 179 13.15 -4.33 16.63
N VAL A 180 11.96 -3.72 16.76
CA VAL A 180 11.48 -2.72 15.79
C VAL A 180 11.79 -1.31 16.23
N THR A 181 12.46 -0.55 15.36
CA THR A 181 12.61 0.91 15.46
C THR A 181 11.77 1.58 14.37
N GLY A 182 10.77 2.37 14.78
CA GLY A 182 9.93 3.13 13.87
C GLY A 182 10.39 4.58 13.72
N VAL A 183 10.48 5.09 12.48
CA VAL A 183 10.78 6.51 12.21
C VAL A 183 9.47 7.21 11.83
N CYS A 184 9.09 8.23 12.59
CA CYS A 184 7.88 9.01 12.37
C CYS A 184 8.05 10.45 12.90
N SER A 185 7.01 11.29 12.80
CA SER A 185 6.98 12.60 13.46
C SER A 185 6.55 12.48 14.93
N THR A 186 6.84 13.52 15.74
CA THR A 186 6.46 13.61 17.16
C THR A 186 5.02 13.19 17.42
N ARG A 187 4.07 13.72 16.63
CA ARG A 187 2.63 13.48 16.80
C ARG A 187 2.20 12.01 16.65
N ASN A 188 3.04 11.19 16.00
CA ASN A 188 2.73 9.79 15.69
C ASN A 188 3.52 8.80 16.55
N ALA A 189 4.38 9.27 17.46
CA ALA A 189 5.28 8.42 18.26
C ALA A 189 4.51 7.38 19.10
N ASP A 190 3.43 7.82 19.75
CA ASP A 190 2.63 6.93 20.61
C ASP A 190 1.87 5.88 19.80
N LEU A 191 1.37 6.24 18.62
CA LEU A 191 0.78 5.25 17.72
C LEU A 191 1.82 4.19 17.34
N VAL A 192 3.02 4.60 16.92
CA VAL A 192 4.04 3.66 16.45
C VAL A 192 4.49 2.72 17.57
N ARG A 193 4.60 3.23 18.82
CA ARG A 193 4.84 2.38 20.01
C ARG A 193 3.70 1.40 20.27
N SER A 194 2.45 1.86 20.21
CA SER A 194 1.29 0.99 20.46
C SER A 194 1.15 -0.15 19.43
N LEU A 195 1.78 -0.01 18.25
CA LEU A 195 1.83 -1.03 17.22
C LEU A 195 2.97 -2.05 17.41
N GLY A 196 3.82 -1.88 18.44
CA GLY A 196 4.87 -2.82 18.79
C GLY A 196 6.30 -2.34 18.51
N ALA A 197 6.52 -1.07 18.13
CA ALA A 197 7.86 -0.53 18.01
C ALA A 197 8.48 -0.31 19.40
N GLU A 198 9.60 -0.97 19.68
CA GLU A 198 10.35 -0.80 20.93
C GLU A 198 11.03 0.57 21.01
N HIS A 199 11.47 1.06 19.85
CA HIS A 199 12.12 2.36 19.73
C HIS A 199 11.43 3.22 18.67
N VAL A 200 11.37 4.52 18.93
CA VAL A 200 10.84 5.50 17.99
C VAL A 200 11.84 6.62 17.81
N ILE A 201 12.19 6.88 16.57
CA ILE A 201 13.03 8.01 16.12
C ILE A 201 12.10 9.08 15.56
N ASP A 202 12.12 10.25 16.19
CA ASP A 202 11.42 11.43 15.73
C ASP A 202 12.27 12.16 14.68
N TYR A 203 11.93 12.03 13.40
CA TYR A 203 12.70 12.63 12.31
C TYR A 203 12.72 14.16 12.34
N THR A 204 11.87 14.82 13.14
CA THR A 204 11.88 16.27 13.31
C THR A 204 12.99 16.75 14.26
N ARG A 205 13.56 15.84 15.04
CA ARG A 205 14.58 16.10 16.06
C ARG A 205 15.91 15.42 15.78
N GLU A 206 15.87 14.24 15.16
CA GLU A 206 17.07 13.43 14.93
C GLU A 206 17.05 12.72 13.57
N ASP A 207 18.23 12.39 13.08
CA ASP A 207 18.44 11.71 11.81
C ASP A 207 18.94 10.27 12.05
N PHE A 208 18.08 9.29 11.73
CA PHE A 208 18.41 7.87 11.91
C PHE A 208 19.68 7.42 11.15
N THR A 209 20.10 8.15 10.13
CA THR A 209 21.30 7.83 9.33
C THR A 209 22.59 8.29 9.98
N ARG A 210 22.50 9.09 11.07
CA ARG A 210 23.63 9.70 11.78
C ARG A 210 23.84 9.18 13.18
N ASN A 211 22.88 8.43 13.74
CA ASN A 211 23.04 7.83 15.07
C ASN A 211 24.02 6.63 15.04
N ALA A 212 24.44 6.17 16.23
CA ALA A 212 25.39 5.06 16.37
C ALA A 212 24.75 3.69 16.13
N GLN A 213 23.41 3.59 16.23
CA GLN A 213 22.68 2.33 16.05
C GLN A 213 22.82 1.81 14.62
N ARG A 214 22.95 0.48 14.50
CA ARG A 214 22.98 -0.21 13.21
C ARG A 214 21.87 -1.25 13.18
N TYR A 215 21.29 -1.45 11.99
CA TYR A 215 20.12 -2.28 11.76
C TYR A 215 20.42 -3.42 10.78
N ASP A 216 19.90 -4.60 11.06
CA ASP A 216 19.98 -5.75 10.15
C ASP A 216 19.12 -5.50 8.90
N VAL A 217 18.00 -4.79 9.08
CA VAL A 217 17.10 -4.39 8.01
C VAL A 217 16.73 -2.92 8.14
N VAL A 218 16.82 -2.19 7.05
CA VAL A 218 16.22 -0.86 6.88
C VAL A 218 15.15 -0.97 5.81
N PHE A 219 13.90 -0.76 6.21
CA PHE A 219 12.75 -0.72 5.29
C PHE A 219 12.34 0.73 5.06
N ASP A 220 12.71 1.27 3.90
CA ASP A 220 12.46 2.66 3.53
C ASP A 220 11.16 2.78 2.71
N LEU A 221 10.13 3.35 3.34
CA LEU A 221 8.81 3.60 2.76
C LEU A 221 8.63 5.05 2.31
N VAL A 222 9.63 5.90 2.53
CA VAL A 222 9.54 7.35 2.27
C VAL A 222 10.45 7.78 1.12
N GLY A 223 11.68 7.27 1.06
CA GLY A 223 12.65 7.64 0.03
C GLY A 223 13.20 9.07 0.18
N ASN A 224 13.25 9.59 1.41
CA ASN A 224 13.71 10.96 1.70
C ASN A 224 15.19 11.03 2.13
N ARG A 225 15.93 9.93 2.00
CA ARG A 225 17.38 9.83 2.26
C ARG A 225 18.08 9.22 1.05
N THR A 226 19.32 9.58 0.86
CA THR A 226 20.13 8.97 -0.20
C THR A 226 20.47 7.51 0.12
N LEU A 227 20.76 6.71 -0.91
CA LEU A 227 21.18 5.32 -0.72
C LEU A 227 22.43 5.21 0.18
N THR A 228 23.37 6.17 0.07
CA THR A 228 24.57 6.21 0.90
C THR A 228 24.24 6.45 2.37
N GLU A 229 23.31 7.35 2.66
CA GLU A 229 22.85 7.63 4.02
C GLU A 229 22.13 6.42 4.61
N CYS A 230 21.17 5.84 3.90
CA CYS A 230 20.48 4.62 4.36
C CYS A 230 21.46 3.47 4.65
N ARG A 231 22.49 3.32 3.82
CA ARG A 231 23.53 2.28 4.02
C ARG A 231 24.38 2.50 5.26
N ARG A 232 24.56 3.74 5.73
CA ARG A 232 25.28 4.00 7.00
C ARG A 232 24.53 3.46 8.20
N ALA A 233 23.20 3.39 8.15
CA ALA A 233 22.37 2.83 9.22
C ALA A 233 22.39 1.30 9.26
N LEU A 234 22.90 0.62 8.23
CA LEU A 234 22.93 -0.85 8.16
C LEU A 234 24.10 -1.46 8.95
N ALA A 235 23.82 -2.58 9.60
CA ALA A 235 24.82 -3.49 10.11
C ALA A 235 25.57 -4.17 8.93
N PRO A 236 26.77 -4.75 9.16
CA PRO A 236 27.45 -5.55 8.15
C PRO A 236 26.54 -6.65 7.59
N ARG A 237 26.46 -6.76 6.25
CA ARG A 237 25.55 -7.68 5.53
C ARG A 237 24.06 -7.39 5.69
N GLY A 238 23.68 -6.25 6.27
CA GLY A 238 22.29 -5.82 6.40
C GLY A 238 21.56 -5.67 5.08
N VAL A 239 20.25 -5.56 5.12
CA VAL A 239 19.37 -5.46 3.96
C VAL A 239 18.68 -4.10 3.95
N LEU A 240 18.81 -3.36 2.83
CA LEU A 240 18.01 -2.19 2.54
C LEU A 240 16.88 -2.57 1.59
N VAL A 241 15.64 -2.42 2.04
CA VAL A 241 14.45 -2.58 1.21
C VAL A 241 13.88 -1.21 0.88
N LEU A 242 13.77 -0.89 -0.40
CA LEU A 242 13.21 0.36 -0.92
C LEU A 242 11.80 0.10 -1.44
N SER A 243 10.81 0.79 -0.90
CA SER A 243 9.43 0.76 -1.38
C SER A 243 8.86 2.16 -1.59
N GLY A 244 9.42 3.17 -0.95
CA GLY A 244 9.04 4.56 -1.11
C GLY A 244 9.74 5.22 -2.30
N GLY A 245 9.02 6.09 -3.00
CA GLY A 245 9.53 6.78 -4.18
C GLY A 245 10.11 8.17 -3.91
N GLY A 246 10.02 8.67 -2.69
CA GLY A 246 10.36 10.05 -2.33
C GLY A 246 9.22 11.05 -2.61
N PRO A 247 9.34 12.28 -2.11
CA PRO A 247 8.34 13.32 -2.34
C PRO A 247 8.26 13.65 -3.84
N SER A 248 7.05 13.76 -4.36
CA SER A 248 6.80 14.27 -5.71
C SER A 248 6.47 15.76 -5.61
N ASN A 249 7.27 16.58 -6.26
CA ASN A 249 7.06 18.02 -6.33
C ASN A 249 6.20 18.42 -7.55
N GLY A 250 5.36 17.53 -8.05
CA GLY A 250 4.58 17.72 -9.27
C GLY A 250 5.28 17.11 -10.49
N VAL A 251 4.96 17.55 -11.66
CA VAL A 251 5.36 16.99 -12.95
C VAL A 251 6.88 16.74 -13.06
N SER A 252 7.29 15.49 -12.95
CA SER A 252 8.68 15.06 -13.05
C SER A 252 8.85 13.92 -14.07
N LEU A 253 9.96 13.93 -14.81
CA LEU A 253 10.26 12.87 -15.78
C LEU A 253 10.43 11.50 -15.09
N ILE A 254 11.20 11.47 -14.01
CA ILE A 254 11.55 10.24 -13.26
C ILE A 254 10.89 10.25 -11.87
N GLY A 255 10.71 11.42 -11.26
CA GLY A 255 10.03 11.65 -9.97
C GLY A 255 10.43 10.67 -8.87
N PRO A 256 9.44 10.18 -8.14
CA PRO A 256 9.63 9.23 -7.06
C PRO A 256 10.34 7.93 -7.46
N MET A 257 10.32 7.54 -8.74
CA MET A 257 11.00 6.32 -9.21
C MET A 257 12.53 6.45 -9.24
N GLY A 258 13.10 7.66 -9.07
CA GLY A 258 14.54 7.89 -9.21
C GLY A 258 15.40 7.08 -8.22
N ILE A 259 14.96 6.96 -6.97
CA ILE A 259 15.70 6.18 -5.96
C ILE A 259 15.59 4.68 -6.21
N THR A 260 14.41 4.21 -6.64
CA THR A 260 14.17 2.80 -6.97
C THR A 260 14.95 2.38 -8.21
N LEU A 261 14.96 3.18 -9.27
CA LEU A 261 15.77 2.92 -10.47
C LEU A 261 17.27 2.91 -10.15
N LYS A 262 17.76 3.90 -9.38
CA LYS A 262 19.14 3.90 -8.89
C LYS A 262 19.44 2.65 -8.06
N GLY A 263 18.49 2.25 -7.21
CA GLY A 263 18.58 1.04 -6.41
C GLY A 263 18.72 -0.22 -7.28
N GLN A 264 17.91 -0.37 -8.31
CA GLN A 264 17.96 -1.51 -9.23
C GLN A 264 19.30 -1.58 -9.98
N VAL A 265 19.79 -0.44 -10.48
CA VAL A 265 21.07 -0.38 -11.20
C VAL A 265 22.25 -0.67 -10.28
N LEU A 266 22.23 -0.18 -9.03
CA LEU A 266 23.34 -0.33 -8.09
C LEU A 266 23.33 -1.66 -7.34
N ALA A 267 22.19 -2.34 -7.21
CA ALA A 267 22.06 -3.58 -6.43
C ALA A 267 23.12 -4.66 -6.78
N PRO A 268 23.46 -4.93 -8.04
CA PRO A 268 24.48 -5.93 -8.41
C PRO A 268 25.89 -5.55 -7.96
N PHE A 269 26.19 -4.26 -7.81
CA PHE A 269 27.52 -3.74 -7.51
C PHE A 269 27.79 -3.53 -6.01
N VAL A 270 26.73 -3.59 -5.18
CA VAL A 270 26.85 -3.39 -3.73
C VAL A 270 27.14 -4.73 -3.06
N ARG A 271 28.42 -4.96 -2.69
CA ARG A 271 28.85 -6.22 -2.04
C ARG A 271 28.73 -6.22 -0.52
N SER A 272 28.79 -5.06 0.13
CA SER A 272 28.80 -4.93 1.60
C SER A 272 27.42 -5.11 2.24
N HIS A 273 26.34 -4.83 1.50
CA HIS A 273 24.95 -4.88 1.95
C HIS A 273 24.07 -5.41 0.83
N ARG A 274 22.89 -5.92 1.17
CA ARG A 274 21.90 -6.37 0.19
C ARG A 274 20.89 -5.24 -0.07
N LEU A 275 20.86 -4.74 -1.29
CA LEU A 275 19.88 -3.76 -1.74
C LEU A 275 18.73 -4.49 -2.46
N ARG A 276 17.51 -4.22 -2.05
CA ARG A 276 16.28 -4.80 -2.62
C ARG A 276 15.30 -3.68 -2.96
N VAL A 277 14.74 -3.71 -4.15
CA VAL A 277 13.67 -2.82 -4.57
C VAL A 277 12.37 -3.62 -4.57
N LEU A 278 11.37 -3.11 -3.88
CA LEU A 278 10.07 -3.75 -3.75
C LEU A 278 9.13 -3.21 -4.81
N THR A 279 8.50 -4.13 -5.55
CA THR A 279 7.32 -3.87 -6.38
C THR A 279 6.22 -4.76 -5.84
N ALA A 280 5.22 -4.16 -5.22
CA ALA A 280 4.10 -4.90 -4.65
C ALA A 280 3.21 -5.46 -5.77
N THR A 281 3.13 -6.78 -5.84
CA THR A 281 2.23 -7.51 -6.74
C THR A 281 1.19 -8.24 -5.92
N PRO A 282 -0.10 -8.11 -6.24
CA PRO A 282 -1.14 -8.86 -5.53
C PRO A 282 -0.97 -10.37 -5.80
N ARG A 283 -1.14 -11.15 -4.74
CA ARG A 283 -1.09 -12.62 -4.79
C ARG A 283 -2.08 -13.18 -3.77
N LYS A 284 -2.80 -14.23 -4.14
CA LYS A 284 -3.79 -14.85 -3.27
C LYS A 284 -3.15 -15.41 -1.99
N GLU A 285 -1.94 -15.98 -2.09
CA GLU A 285 -1.21 -16.52 -0.94
C GLU A 285 -0.87 -15.42 0.08
N ASN A 286 -0.60 -14.21 -0.40
CA ASN A 286 -0.34 -13.07 0.48
C ASN A 286 -1.62 -12.57 1.15
N LEU A 287 -2.76 -12.53 0.42
CA LEU A 287 -4.06 -12.19 1.01
C LEU A 287 -4.45 -13.21 2.09
N ALA A 288 -4.25 -14.50 1.84
CA ALA A 288 -4.50 -15.55 2.83
C ALA A 288 -3.62 -15.39 4.07
N ALA A 289 -2.31 -15.16 3.91
CA ALA A 289 -1.39 -14.92 5.03
C ALA A 289 -1.77 -13.65 5.82
N LEU A 290 -2.20 -12.57 5.14
CA LEU A 290 -2.66 -11.36 5.81
C LEU A 290 -3.98 -11.58 6.57
N ARG A 291 -4.88 -12.41 6.05
CA ARG A 291 -6.08 -12.83 6.78
C ARG A 291 -5.69 -13.55 8.07
N GLU A 292 -4.80 -14.55 7.99
CA GLU A 292 -4.34 -15.30 9.16
C GLU A 292 -3.69 -14.39 10.22
N LEU A 293 -2.84 -13.44 9.80
CA LEU A 293 -2.24 -12.46 10.70
C LEU A 293 -3.30 -11.54 11.34
N ALA A 294 -4.35 -11.18 10.63
CA ALA A 294 -5.45 -10.38 11.15
C ALA A 294 -6.33 -11.18 12.12
N GLU A 295 -6.69 -12.42 11.77
CA GLU A 295 -7.49 -13.31 12.61
C GLU A 295 -6.78 -13.68 13.92
N SER A 296 -5.45 -13.85 13.89
CA SER A 296 -4.61 -14.04 15.08
C SER A 296 -4.33 -12.75 15.86
N GLN A 297 -4.84 -11.61 15.44
CA GLN A 297 -4.59 -10.27 16.02
C GLN A 297 -3.11 -9.85 15.97
N ALA A 298 -2.28 -10.51 15.17
CA ALA A 298 -0.91 -10.09 14.93
C ALA A 298 -0.82 -8.79 14.14
N ILE A 299 -1.85 -8.48 13.35
CA ILE A 299 -2.06 -7.17 12.72
C ILE A 299 -3.48 -6.67 12.99
N THR A 300 -3.59 -5.38 13.27
CA THR A 300 -4.86 -4.65 13.36
C THR A 300 -4.75 -3.40 12.49
N PRO A 301 -5.59 -3.28 11.44
CA PRO A 301 -5.57 -2.10 10.58
C PRO A 301 -5.92 -0.83 11.35
N VAL A 302 -5.11 0.21 11.18
CA VAL A 302 -5.38 1.54 11.74
C VAL A 302 -5.98 2.41 10.65
N ILE A 303 -7.17 2.96 10.94
CA ILE A 303 -7.87 3.88 10.04
C ILE A 303 -7.74 5.29 10.62
N ASP A 304 -7.24 6.21 9.82
CA ASP A 304 -7.12 7.62 10.18
C ASP A 304 -8.43 8.36 9.95
N ARG A 305 -8.96 8.25 8.73
CA ARG A 305 -10.23 8.89 8.34
C ARG A 305 -11.02 8.02 7.38
N THR A 306 -12.34 8.22 7.42
CA THR A 306 -13.29 7.63 6.48
C THR A 306 -14.03 8.76 5.75
N TYR A 307 -14.20 8.59 4.45
CA TYR A 307 -14.90 9.54 3.57
C TYR A 307 -15.99 8.81 2.78
N PRO A 308 -17.12 9.45 2.49
CA PRO A 308 -18.09 8.89 1.54
C PRO A 308 -17.52 8.90 0.11
N LEU A 309 -18.10 8.08 -0.77
CA LEU A 309 -17.68 7.99 -2.18
C LEU A 309 -17.67 9.34 -2.89
N SER A 310 -18.58 10.25 -2.53
CA SER A 310 -18.65 11.61 -3.09
C SER A 310 -17.44 12.48 -2.74
N GLU A 311 -16.72 12.14 -1.68
CA GLU A 311 -15.58 12.91 -1.16
C GLU A 311 -14.23 12.25 -1.46
N VAL A 312 -14.14 11.33 -2.43
CA VAL A 312 -12.88 10.74 -2.86
C VAL A 312 -11.85 11.80 -3.28
N PRO A 313 -12.20 12.90 -3.98
CA PRO A 313 -11.24 13.97 -4.26
C PRO A 313 -10.59 14.54 -2.99
N GLU A 314 -11.38 14.76 -1.93
CA GLU A 314 -10.92 15.29 -0.63
C GLU A 314 -10.04 14.27 0.09
N ALA A 315 -10.42 12.98 0.05
CA ALA A 315 -9.62 11.90 0.64
C ALA A 315 -8.22 11.83 -0.02
N ILE A 316 -8.14 12.02 -1.34
CA ILE A 316 -6.87 12.04 -2.07
C ILE A 316 -6.07 13.31 -1.74
N ARG A 317 -6.69 14.50 -1.67
CA ARG A 317 -6.02 15.74 -1.23
C ARG A 317 -5.42 15.58 0.16
N TYR A 318 -6.19 14.99 1.06
CA TYR A 318 -5.72 14.70 2.41
C TYR A 318 -4.48 13.79 2.41
N LEU A 319 -4.53 12.72 1.61
CA LEU A 319 -3.39 11.79 1.51
C LEU A 319 -2.14 12.46 0.93
N GLU A 320 -2.30 13.33 -0.08
CA GLU A 320 -1.19 14.02 -0.74
C GLU A 320 -0.53 15.10 0.14
N GLY A 321 -1.35 15.90 0.83
CA GLY A 321 -0.89 17.17 1.44
C GLY A 321 -0.67 17.13 2.93
N GLU A 322 -1.40 16.31 3.68
CA GLU A 322 -1.47 16.43 5.14
C GLU A 322 -0.72 15.33 5.91
N HIS A 323 0.13 14.54 5.23
CA HIS A 323 0.83 13.41 5.86
C HIS A 323 -0.13 12.49 6.62
N ALA A 324 -1.08 11.89 5.90
CA ALA A 324 -2.08 10.97 6.44
C ALA A 324 -1.43 9.96 7.39
N ARG A 325 -2.09 9.73 8.51
CA ARG A 325 -1.69 8.79 9.53
C ARG A 325 -2.38 7.46 9.27
N ALA A 326 -1.61 6.40 8.96
CA ALA A 326 -2.17 5.09 8.65
C ALA A 326 -3.03 5.08 7.37
N LYS A 327 -4.24 4.49 7.38
CA LYS A 327 -5.07 4.28 6.19
C LYS A 327 -6.25 5.25 6.12
N VAL A 328 -6.56 5.67 4.91
CA VAL A 328 -7.77 6.43 4.58
C VAL A 328 -8.73 5.50 3.85
N VAL A 329 -10.01 5.50 4.26
CA VAL A 329 -11.04 4.57 3.78
C VAL A 329 -12.17 5.34 3.11
N ILE A 330 -12.76 4.75 2.09
CA ILE A 330 -13.95 5.23 1.37
C ILE A 330 -15.11 4.28 1.63
N THR A 331 -16.26 4.83 1.95
CA THR A 331 -17.53 4.10 2.05
C THR A 331 -18.47 4.53 0.92
N PRO A 332 -18.84 3.60 0.02
CA PRO A 332 -19.78 3.88 -1.07
C PRO A 332 -21.19 4.21 -0.62
#